data_815c82d67404cae7d30fe197b2016c63
#
_entry.id   815c82d67404cae7d30fe197b2016c63
#
_cell.length_a   1.000
_cell.length_b   1.000
_cell.length_c   1.000
_cell.angle_alpha   90.00
_cell.angle_beta   90.00
_cell.angle_gamma   90.00
#
_symmetry.space_group_name_H-M   'P 1'
#
loop_
_entity.id
_entity.type
_entity.pdbx_description
1 polymer ?
#
loop_
_entity_poly.entity_id
_entity_poly.type
_entity_poly.pdbx_seq_one_letter_code
_entity_poly.pdbx_strand_id
1 'polypeptide(L)'
;MNLDYVFVKDGNDLESLINAFERVKDTDKPVVVHIVTQKGKGFALAEKNKETWHWCMPFDIETGKPKFTFDGEDYGSVTRDYLLDKMKKDKDVIAITSATPAVFGFDEETRKIAGKQFVDVGIAEETAVALASGIAAGGGKPVYPVYSTFIQRAFDQLSQDLCINNNAATLVVFAASVFGMNDVTHLGIYDIPMMSNIPNLVYLAPTTKEEYLAMLDWSVEQNEHPVAIRIPCCEFISNGEKITKDFSKLNKYEVGQQGSDVAFIGLGSFYPLAKEAAKLYEEKTGTKATVINPYYIPGVDDELLTSLKLNHKAVVTLEDGILDGGFGEKIARFFGNSNVKILNFGLKKEFIDRYNPADILKENHLTKEQIVDDIFALN
;
A
#
# COMPACT_ATOMS: atom_id res chain seq x y z
N MET A 1 5.53 8.91 38.83
CA MET A 1 6.35 7.91 38.16
C MET A 1 7.73 7.74 38.80
N ASN A 2 8.05 8.52 39.78
CA ASN A 2 9.35 8.50 40.53
C ASN A 2 10.56 8.60 39.57
N LEU A 3 10.49 9.53 38.61
CA LEU A 3 11.57 9.88 37.68
C LEU A 3 12.10 11.25 38.03
N ASP A 4 13.42 11.42 37.99
CA ASP A 4 14.02 12.74 38.04
C ASP A 4 13.73 13.50 36.73
N TYR A 5 13.72 14.85 36.78
CA TYR A 5 13.31 15.67 35.66
C TYR A 5 14.21 16.89 35.46
N VAL A 6 14.70 17.08 34.26
CA VAL A 6 15.46 18.23 33.81
C VAL A 6 14.78 18.89 32.63
N PHE A 7 14.53 20.19 32.71
CA PHE A 7 13.94 20.98 31.65
C PHE A 7 14.99 21.82 30.92
N VAL A 8 15.02 21.72 29.59
CA VAL A 8 15.89 22.49 28.69
C VAL A 8 15.00 23.34 27.77
N LYS A 9 14.89 24.64 28.12
CA LYS A 9 14.04 25.58 27.39
C LYS A 9 14.57 25.86 25.98
N ASP A 10 15.88 26.06 25.84
CA ASP A 10 16.54 26.42 24.60
C ASP A 10 17.23 25.20 23.99
N GLY A 11 16.40 24.23 23.56
CA GLY A 11 16.85 22.92 23.07
C GLY A 11 17.49 22.92 21.68
N ASN A 12 17.53 24.05 20.98
CA ASN A 12 18.35 24.24 19.78
C ASN A 12 19.72 24.88 20.08
N ASP A 13 19.99 25.23 21.34
CA ASP A 13 21.29 25.72 21.79
C ASP A 13 22.17 24.56 22.28
N LEU A 14 23.32 24.38 21.62
CA LEU A 14 24.21 23.27 21.92
C LEU A 14 24.81 23.29 23.32
N GLU A 15 25.13 24.49 23.82
CA GLU A 15 25.70 24.66 25.18
C GLU A 15 24.67 24.27 26.24
N SER A 16 23.42 24.71 26.09
CA SER A 16 22.30 24.34 26.98
C SER A 16 22.08 22.83 27.02
N LEU A 17 22.19 22.15 25.88
CA LEU A 17 22.10 20.70 25.82
C LEU A 17 23.24 19.98 26.50
N ILE A 18 24.49 20.40 26.25
CA ILE A 18 25.69 19.83 26.88
C ILE A 18 25.57 19.95 28.39
N ASN A 19 25.28 21.15 28.89
CA ASN A 19 25.13 21.41 30.32
C ASN A 19 24.02 20.53 30.95
N ALA A 20 22.92 20.33 30.26
CA ALA A 20 21.83 19.49 30.76
C ALA A 20 22.25 18.02 30.84
N PHE A 21 22.91 17.49 29.81
CA PHE A 21 23.39 16.09 29.79
C PHE A 21 24.55 15.88 30.78
N GLU A 22 25.46 16.83 30.96
CA GLU A 22 26.53 16.72 31.96
C GLU A 22 25.99 16.61 33.41
N ARG A 23 24.88 17.26 33.69
CA ARG A 23 24.23 17.18 35.02
C ARG A 23 23.63 15.82 35.33
N VAL A 24 23.29 15.01 34.30
CA VAL A 24 22.57 13.75 34.48
C VAL A 24 23.35 12.51 34.02
N LYS A 25 24.48 12.65 33.31
CA LYS A 25 25.23 11.53 32.71
C LYS A 25 25.70 10.48 33.74
N ASP A 26 25.95 10.87 34.97
CA ASP A 26 26.48 9.99 36.01
C ASP A 26 25.40 9.58 37.04
N THR A 27 24.12 9.87 36.79
CA THR A 27 23.03 9.45 37.69
C THR A 27 22.76 7.95 37.58
N ASP A 28 22.46 7.33 38.71
CA ASP A 28 22.03 5.94 38.84
C ASP A 28 20.51 5.78 38.77
N LYS A 29 19.79 6.89 38.63
CA LYS A 29 18.33 6.91 38.53
C LYS A 29 17.86 7.26 37.14
N PRO A 30 16.67 6.76 36.74
CA PRO A 30 16.06 7.18 35.48
C PRO A 30 15.69 8.66 35.50
N VAL A 31 16.08 9.42 34.48
CA VAL A 31 15.86 10.86 34.34
C VAL A 31 15.17 11.17 33.03
N VAL A 32 14.16 12.04 33.08
CA VAL A 32 13.55 12.64 31.89
C VAL A 32 14.25 13.98 31.63
N VAL A 33 14.95 14.08 30.51
CA VAL A 33 15.49 15.35 30.01
C VAL A 33 14.49 15.89 28.98
N HIS A 34 13.68 16.86 29.39
CA HIS A 34 12.66 17.48 28.54
C HIS A 34 13.26 18.66 27.75
N ILE A 35 13.44 18.48 26.46
CA ILE A 35 14.08 19.46 25.57
C ILE A 35 13.01 20.11 24.70
N VAL A 36 12.92 21.46 24.72
CA VAL A 36 12.02 22.20 23.82
C VAL A 36 12.81 22.71 22.63
N THR A 37 12.46 22.21 21.42
CA THR A 37 13.11 22.62 20.18
C THR A 37 12.14 23.33 19.24
N GLN A 38 12.67 24.14 18.35
CA GLN A 38 11.93 24.69 17.20
C GLN A 38 12.27 23.88 15.95
N LYS A 39 11.29 23.15 15.41
CA LYS A 39 11.47 22.43 14.16
C LYS A 39 11.82 23.38 13.01
N GLY A 40 12.85 23.04 12.23
CA GLY A 40 13.35 23.87 11.14
C GLY A 40 14.25 25.03 11.55
N LYS A 41 14.68 25.09 12.82
CA LYS A 41 15.53 26.17 13.35
C LYS A 41 16.77 26.40 12.50
N GLY A 42 16.99 27.65 12.12
CA GLY A 42 18.12 28.08 11.28
C GLY A 42 17.79 28.17 9.78
N PHE A 43 16.61 27.70 9.35
CA PHE A 43 16.15 27.86 7.99
C PHE A 43 14.77 28.51 7.95
N ALA A 44 14.73 29.79 7.56
CA ALA A 44 13.55 30.65 7.70
C ALA A 44 12.28 30.08 7.02
N LEU A 45 12.41 29.41 5.87
CA LEU A 45 11.29 28.78 5.18
C LEU A 45 10.72 27.61 6.00
N ALA A 46 11.59 26.80 6.62
CA ALA A 46 11.16 25.67 7.45
C ALA A 46 10.56 26.13 8.79
N GLU A 47 11.10 27.20 9.38
CA GLU A 47 10.54 27.80 10.58
C GLU A 47 9.11 28.34 10.36
N LYS A 48 8.86 28.87 9.15
CA LYS A 48 7.57 29.43 8.76
C LYS A 48 6.54 28.35 8.39
N ASN A 49 6.98 27.28 7.72
CA ASN A 49 6.09 26.19 7.29
C ASN A 49 6.72 24.82 7.63
N LYS A 50 6.47 24.36 8.85
CA LYS A 50 7.07 23.13 9.41
C LYS A 50 6.55 21.85 8.75
N GLU A 51 5.35 21.86 8.20
CA GLU A 51 4.74 20.72 7.52
C GLU A 51 5.41 20.49 6.15
N THR A 52 5.46 21.50 5.30
CA THR A 52 6.12 21.43 3.98
C THR A 52 7.58 20.99 4.08
N TRP A 53 8.28 21.44 5.15
CA TRP A 53 9.70 21.15 5.36
C TRP A 53 9.97 19.98 6.31
N HIS A 54 8.94 19.18 6.61
CA HIS A 54 9.13 17.95 7.39
C HIS A 54 9.94 16.91 6.64
N TRP A 55 9.58 16.73 5.38
CA TRP A 55 10.30 15.95 4.38
C TRP A 55 10.19 16.67 3.03
N CYS A 56 11.27 16.76 2.27
CA CYS A 56 11.26 17.41 0.98
C CYS A 56 12.28 16.76 0.02
N MET A 57 11.96 16.81 -1.27
CA MET A 57 12.91 16.46 -2.33
C MET A 57 14.10 17.43 -2.32
N PRO A 58 15.24 17.08 -2.95
CA PRO A 58 16.35 18.00 -3.11
C PRO A 58 15.89 19.35 -3.67
N PHE A 59 16.28 20.44 -3.02
CA PHE A 59 15.83 21.79 -3.33
C PHE A 59 17.00 22.78 -3.38
N ASP A 60 16.74 23.95 -3.94
CA ASP A 60 17.66 25.08 -3.91
C ASP A 60 17.53 25.79 -2.56
N ILE A 61 18.63 25.91 -1.83
CA ILE A 61 18.62 26.40 -0.43
C ILE A 61 18.24 27.89 -0.30
N GLU A 62 18.51 28.70 -1.32
CA GLU A 62 18.24 30.14 -1.29
C GLU A 62 16.75 30.42 -1.58
N THR A 63 16.19 29.69 -2.53
CA THR A 63 14.82 29.91 -3.01
C THR A 63 13.79 28.96 -2.40
N GLY A 64 14.23 27.82 -1.86
CA GLY A 64 13.36 26.75 -1.39
C GLY A 64 12.66 25.97 -2.52
N LYS A 65 12.98 26.24 -3.78
CA LYS A 65 12.34 25.54 -4.90
C LYS A 65 12.90 24.13 -5.07
N PRO A 66 12.05 23.12 -5.27
CA PRO A 66 12.51 21.76 -5.54
C PRO A 66 13.33 21.73 -6.85
N LYS A 67 14.39 20.91 -6.86
CA LYS A 67 15.23 20.69 -8.06
C LYS A 67 14.55 19.78 -9.08
N PHE A 68 13.57 19.02 -8.65
CA PHE A 68 12.77 18.11 -9.46
C PHE A 68 11.30 18.30 -9.12
N THR A 69 10.47 18.43 -10.13
CA THR A 69 9.02 18.40 -10.01
C THR A 69 8.51 17.16 -10.73
N PHE A 70 7.55 16.48 -10.15
CA PHE A 70 6.79 15.45 -10.86
C PHE A 70 5.56 16.13 -11.44
N ASP A 71 5.50 16.23 -12.76
CA ASP A 71 4.34 16.76 -13.46
C ASP A 71 3.42 15.59 -13.82
N GLY A 72 2.23 15.57 -13.26
CA GLY A 72 1.23 14.54 -13.54
C GLY A 72 0.35 14.21 -12.35
N GLU A 73 -0.63 13.36 -12.59
CA GLU A 73 -1.47 12.80 -11.54
C GLU A 73 -0.75 11.62 -10.87
N ASP A 74 -0.93 11.50 -9.58
CA ASP A 74 -0.51 10.35 -8.78
C ASP A 74 -1.71 9.79 -7.98
N TYR A 75 -1.51 8.64 -7.31
CA TYR A 75 -2.55 8.05 -6.48
C TYR A 75 -3.04 8.98 -5.36
N GLY A 76 -2.16 9.83 -4.82
CA GLY A 76 -2.52 10.81 -3.78
C GLY A 76 -3.49 11.87 -4.31
N SER A 77 -3.14 12.52 -5.41
CA SER A 77 -3.97 13.56 -6.03
C SER A 77 -5.31 13.02 -6.53
N VAL A 78 -5.29 11.85 -7.14
CA VAL A 78 -6.53 11.18 -7.62
C VAL A 78 -7.45 10.80 -6.46
N THR A 79 -6.89 10.31 -5.35
CA THR A 79 -7.66 9.99 -4.12
C THR A 79 -8.26 11.25 -3.51
N ARG A 80 -7.48 12.32 -3.41
CA ARG A 80 -7.94 13.62 -2.92
C ARG A 80 -9.14 14.12 -3.74
N ASP A 81 -8.99 14.16 -5.05
CA ASP A 81 -10.00 14.74 -5.94
C ASP A 81 -11.30 13.92 -5.90
N TYR A 82 -11.19 12.59 -5.88
CA TYR A 82 -12.32 11.71 -5.66
C TYR A 82 -13.02 12.00 -4.32
N LEU A 83 -12.27 12.08 -3.22
CA LEU A 83 -12.84 12.31 -1.88
C LEU A 83 -13.51 13.68 -1.79
N LEU A 84 -12.88 14.73 -2.30
CA LEU A 84 -13.48 16.07 -2.29
C LEU A 84 -14.79 16.12 -3.09
N ASP A 85 -14.86 15.44 -4.23
CA ASP A 85 -16.08 15.36 -5.02
C ASP A 85 -17.19 14.57 -4.33
N LYS A 86 -16.85 13.49 -3.62
CA LYS A 86 -17.81 12.73 -2.81
C LYS A 86 -18.30 13.57 -1.62
N MET A 87 -17.41 14.20 -0.87
CA MET A 87 -17.74 15.03 0.31
C MET A 87 -18.67 16.20 -0.01
N LYS A 88 -18.62 16.77 -1.22
CA LYS A 88 -19.57 17.80 -1.67
C LYS A 88 -21.00 17.29 -1.72
N LYS A 89 -21.17 16.01 -2.10
CA LYS A 89 -22.47 15.38 -2.37
C LYS A 89 -22.99 14.58 -1.17
N ASP A 90 -22.09 14.02 -0.38
CA ASP A 90 -22.38 13.11 0.72
C ASP A 90 -21.63 13.56 1.98
N LYS A 91 -22.38 13.89 3.04
CA LYS A 91 -21.83 14.37 4.32
C LYS A 91 -21.33 13.24 5.21
N ASP A 92 -21.65 12.01 4.89
CA ASP A 92 -21.24 10.82 5.64
C ASP A 92 -19.86 10.31 5.23
N VAL A 93 -19.28 10.84 4.13
CA VAL A 93 -17.91 10.55 3.69
C VAL A 93 -16.90 11.30 4.56
N ILE A 94 -16.03 10.56 5.24
CA ILE A 94 -15.04 11.09 6.19
C ILE A 94 -13.64 10.59 5.80
N ALA A 95 -12.72 11.51 5.53
CA ALA A 95 -11.30 11.18 5.35
C ALA A 95 -10.59 11.19 6.70
N ILE A 96 -9.85 10.12 7.00
CA ILE A 96 -9.06 9.97 8.23
C ILE A 96 -7.58 9.90 7.87
N THR A 97 -6.72 10.54 8.66
CA THR A 97 -5.26 10.39 8.55
C THR A 97 -4.65 10.19 9.92
N SER A 98 -3.49 9.53 9.96
CA SER A 98 -2.61 9.40 11.13
C SER A 98 -1.33 10.23 10.94
N ALA A 99 -1.47 11.55 10.99
CA ALA A 99 -0.40 12.54 10.83
C ALA A 99 0.32 12.52 9.46
N THR A 100 -0.30 11.95 8.43
CA THR A 100 0.27 11.87 7.07
C THR A 100 -0.67 12.44 5.99
N PRO A 101 -1.26 13.64 6.18
CA PRO A 101 -2.28 14.15 5.26
C PRO A 101 -1.75 14.40 3.83
N ALA A 102 -0.49 14.77 3.71
CA ALA A 102 0.13 15.06 2.41
C ALA A 102 0.29 13.82 1.51
N VAL A 103 0.31 12.59 2.08
CA VAL A 103 0.48 11.34 1.34
C VAL A 103 -0.61 11.13 0.29
N PHE A 104 -1.83 11.59 0.57
CA PHE A 104 -2.94 11.54 -0.36
C PHE A 104 -3.51 12.94 -0.67
N GLY A 105 -2.60 13.92 -0.72
CA GLY A 105 -2.84 15.24 -1.28
C GLY A 105 -3.67 16.18 -0.40
N PHE A 106 -3.91 15.88 0.88
CA PHE A 106 -4.62 16.76 1.80
C PHE A 106 -3.68 17.79 2.43
N ASP A 107 -3.27 18.77 1.65
CA ASP A 107 -2.56 19.94 2.15
C ASP A 107 -3.45 20.83 3.03
N GLU A 108 -2.90 21.93 3.54
CA GLU A 108 -3.63 22.85 4.43
C GLU A 108 -4.90 23.42 3.78
N GLU A 109 -4.86 23.75 2.49
CA GLU A 109 -6.00 24.31 1.77
C GLU A 109 -7.09 23.26 1.55
N THR A 110 -6.72 22.08 1.12
CA THR A 110 -7.63 20.96 0.92
C THR A 110 -8.33 20.54 2.21
N ARG A 111 -7.59 20.52 3.33
CA ARG A 111 -8.18 20.26 4.66
C ARG A 111 -9.21 21.31 5.07
N LYS A 112 -8.97 22.59 4.73
CA LYS A 112 -9.96 23.67 4.96
C LYS A 112 -11.23 23.45 4.14
N ILE A 113 -11.09 22.99 2.90
CA ILE A 113 -12.24 22.66 2.03
C ILE A 113 -13.03 21.47 2.59
N ALA A 114 -12.35 20.40 3.00
CA ALA A 114 -12.99 19.22 3.59
C ALA A 114 -13.66 19.52 4.95
N GLY A 115 -13.09 20.44 5.74
CA GLY A 115 -13.66 20.89 7.00
C GLY A 115 -13.87 19.75 8.00
N LYS A 116 -15.11 19.56 8.46
CA LYS A 116 -15.45 18.51 9.44
C LYS A 116 -15.42 17.09 8.88
N GLN A 117 -15.32 16.93 7.57
CA GLN A 117 -15.19 15.62 6.92
C GLN A 117 -13.73 15.13 6.82
N PHE A 118 -12.80 15.87 7.41
CA PHE A 118 -11.40 15.49 7.55
C PHE A 118 -11.03 15.38 9.03
N VAL A 119 -10.41 14.26 9.41
CA VAL A 119 -9.98 13.98 10.78
C VAL A 119 -8.53 13.53 10.78
N ASP A 120 -7.68 14.21 11.55
CA ASP A 120 -6.31 13.78 11.82
C ASP A 120 -6.22 13.31 13.28
N VAL A 121 -5.88 12.04 13.47
CA VAL A 121 -5.75 11.43 14.82
C VAL A 121 -4.34 11.54 15.40
N GLY A 122 -3.41 12.20 14.69
CA GLY A 122 -2.00 12.20 15.03
C GLY A 122 -1.33 10.87 14.65
N ILE A 123 -0.11 10.61 15.15
CA ILE A 123 0.61 9.33 14.91
C ILE A 123 -0.03 8.23 15.79
N ALA A 124 -1.20 7.76 15.37
CA ALA A 124 -2.03 6.82 16.12
C ALA A 124 -2.89 5.98 15.15
N GLU A 125 -2.25 5.12 14.37
CA GLU A 125 -2.89 4.27 13.36
C GLU A 125 -3.93 3.34 13.97
N GLU A 126 -3.69 2.86 15.19
CA GLU A 126 -4.63 2.04 15.95
C GLU A 126 -5.93 2.81 16.21
N THR A 127 -5.81 4.08 16.61
CA THR A 127 -6.97 4.97 16.80
C THR A 127 -7.68 5.26 15.47
N ALA A 128 -6.94 5.41 14.37
CA ALA A 128 -7.51 5.65 13.05
C ALA A 128 -8.40 4.48 12.59
N VAL A 129 -7.94 3.24 12.77
CA VAL A 129 -8.72 2.04 12.42
C VAL A 129 -9.94 1.90 13.33
N ALA A 130 -9.78 2.05 14.64
CA ALA A 130 -10.91 1.98 15.59
C ALA A 130 -11.95 3.08 15.32
N LEU A 131 -11.49 4.31 14.99
CA LEU A 131 -12.37 5.42 14.61
C LEU A 131 -13.11 5.12 13.30
N ALA A 132 -12.41 4.61 12.27
CA ALA A 132 -13.02 4.20 11.01
C ALA A 132 -14.11 3.15 11.24
N SER A 133 -13.82 2.14 12.07
CA SER A 133 -14.80 1.13 12.46
C SER A 133 -16.03 1.75 13.14
N GLY A 134 -15.82 2.66 14.11
CA GLY A 134 -16.91 3.34 14.81
C GLY A 134 -17.76 4.23 13.90
N ILE A 135 -17.15 4.95 12.97
CA ILE A 135 -17.86 5.78 11.98
C ILE A 135 -18.71 4.89 11.07
N ALA A 136 -18.15 3.78 10.56
CA ALA A 136 -18.89 2.84 9.71
C ALA A 136 -20.06 2.19 10.48
N ALA A 137 -19.86 1.78 11.72
CA ALA A 137 -20.94 1.26 12.58
C ALA A 137 -22.06 2.28 12.81
N GLY A 138 -21.73 3.58 12.79
CA GLY A 138 -22.71 4.68 12.87
C GLY A 138 -23.36 5.03 11.54
N GLY A 139 -23.07 4.31 10.44
CA GLY A 139 -23.62 4.55 9.10
C GLY A 139 -22.84 5.57 8.27
N GLY A 140 -21.69 6.03 8.76
CA GLY A 140 -20.78 6.88 7.99
C GLY A 140 -19.91 6.07 7.01
N LYS A 141 -19.25 6.78 6.09
CA LYS A 141 -18.39 6.22 5.04
C LYS A 141 -16.92 6.66 5.25
N PRO A 142 -16.19 6.04 6.18
CA PRO A 142 -14.82 6.42 6.47
C PRO A 142 -13.86 5.90 5.39
N VAL A 143 -12.92 6.76 5.00
CA VAL A 143 -11.80 6.40 4.14
C VAL A 143 -10.49 6.75 4.85
N TYR A 144 -9.65 5.74 5.09
CA TYR A 144 -8.39 5.89 5.79
C TYR A 144 -7.21 5.47 4.89
N PRO A 145 -6.57 6.43 4.20
CA PRO A 145 -5.31 6.21 3.53
C PRO A 145 -4.15 6.14 4.53
N VAL A 146 -3.30 5.12 4.35
CA VAL A 146 -2.19 4.85 5.27
C VAL A 146 -1.04 4.16 4.54
N TYR A 147 0.20 4.42 4.92
CA TYR A 147 1.34 3.66 4.40
C TYR A 147 1.26 2.19 4.76
N SER A 148 1.65 1.32 3.83
CA SER A 148 1.64 -0.13 4.01
C SER A 148 2.48 -0.60 5.21
N THR A 149 3.56 0.12 5.54
CA THR A 149 4.38 -0.14 6.73
C THR A 149 3.76 0.40 8.01
N PHE A 150 2.95 1.46 7.96
CA PHE A 150 2.37 2.05 9.15
C PHE A 150 1.14 1.28 9.63
N ILE A 151 0.36 0.71 8.71
CA ILE A 151 -0.80 -0.12 9.07
C ILE A 151 -0.42 -1.38 9.88
N GLN A 152 0.85 -1.81 9.86
CA GLN A 152 1.33 -2.97 10.65
C GLN A 152 1.01 -2.83 12.13
N ARG A 153 1.14 -1.64 12.71
CA ARG A 153 0.90 -1.43 14.15
C ARG A 153 -0.59 -1.54 14.53
N ALA A 154 -1.48 -1.48 13.56
CA ALA A 154 -2.92 -1.57 13.76
C ALA A 154 -3.49 -2.96 13.43
N PHE A 155 -2.68 -4.02 13.39
CA PHE A 155 -3.13 -5.37 13.05
C PHE A 155 -4.24 -5.87 13.99
N ASP A 156 -4.13 -5.61 15.27
CA ASP A 156 -5.16 -5.97 16.25
C ASP A 156 -6.47 -5.23 15.99
N GLN A 157 -6.43 -3.93 15.77
CA GLN A 157 -7.62 -3.11 15.48
C GLN A 157 -8.26 -3.48 14.15
N LEU A 158 -7.46 -3.83 13.12
CA LEU A 158 -7.99 -4.37 11.86
C LEU A 158 -8.78 -5.65 12.11
N SER A 159 -8.24 -6.55 12.93
CA SER A 159 -8.87 -7.82 13.27
C SER A 159 -10.07 -7.65 14.20
N GLN A 160 -9.86 -7.03 15.37
CA GLN A 160 -10.82 -7.03 16.48
C GLN A 160 -11.85 -5.91 16.38
N ASP A 161 -11.43 -4.70 16.00
CA ASP A 161 -12.35 -3.57 15.95
C ASP A 161 -13.11 -3.50 14.62
N LEU A 162 -12.41 -3.77 13.50
CA LEU A 162 -12.97 -3.59 12.16
C LEU A 162 -13.58 -4.88 11.60
N CYS A 163 -12.76 -5.93 11.41
CA CYS A 163 -13.16 -7.10 10.61
C CYS A 163 -14.07 -8.08 11.38
N ILE A 164 -13.89 -8.29 12.68
CA ILE A 164 -14.79 -9.15 13.47
C ILE A 164 -16.22 -8.58 13.51
N ASN A 165 -16.35 -7.25 13.47
CA ASN A 165 -17.62 -6.54 13.44
C ASN A 165 -18.16 -6.36 12.01
N ASN A 166 -17.36 -6.70 11.00
CA ASN A 166 -17.67 -6.52 9.57
C ASN A 166 -18.13 -5.09 9.21
N ASN A 167 -17.52 -4.07 9.84
CA ASN A 167 -17.87 -2.67 9.61
C ASN A 167 -17.28 -2.18 8.27
N ALA A 168 -18.10 -1.57 7.43
CA ALA A 168 -17.75 -1.17 6.08
C ALA A 168 -16.89 0.11 6.05
N ALA A 169 -15.61 -0.01 6.38
CA ALA A 169 -14.63 1.05 6.22
C ALA A 169 -13.70 0.78 5.03
N THR A 170 -13.27 1.84 4.36
CA THR A 170 -12.31 1.81 3.27
C THR A 170 -10.92 2.18 3.77
N LEU A 171 -9.93 1.29 3.55
CA LEU A 171 -8.52 1.55 3.79
C LEU A 171 -7.80 1.65 2.44
N VAL A 172 -6.99 2.68 2.25
CA VAL A 172 -6.10 2.77 1.09
C VAL A 172 -4.67 2.52 1.56
N VAL A 173 -4.15 1.32 1.24
CA VAL A 173 -2.81 0.87 1.66
C VAL A 173 -1.80 1.38 0.65
N PHE A 174 -1.21 2.52 0.98
CA PHE A 174 -0.34 3.30 0.11
C PHE A 174 1.14 2.86 0.20
N ALA A 175 1.89 3.12 -0.86
CA ALA A 175 3.30 2.76 -0.99
C ALA A 175 3.57 1.27 -0.75
N ALA A 176 2.61 0.42 -1.08
CA ALA A 176 2.78 -1.01 -1.16
C ALA A 176 3.48 -1.39 -2.48
N SER A 177 4.24 -2.46 -2.51
CA SER A 177 5.07 -2.88 -3.66
C SER A 177 6.55 -2.56 -3.49
N VAL A 178 7.37 -3.22 -4.31
CA VAL A 178 8.78 -2.88 -4.54
C VAL A 178 8.96 -1.50 -5.16
N PHE A 179 7.93 -0.96 -5.80
CA PHE A 179 7.86 0.40 -6.34
C PHE A 179 7.35 1.42 -5.31
N GLY A 180 7.46 1.10 -4.03
CA GLY A 180 7.18 2.00 -2.93
C GLY A 180 8.38 2.87 -2.56
N MET A 181 8.48 3.21 -1.28
CA MET A 181 9.67 3.86 -0.73
C MET A 181 10.78 2.82 -0.56
N ASN A 182 12.02 3.21 -0.84
CA ASN A 182 13.15 2.27 -0.92
C ASN A 182 14.03 2.23 0.33
N ASP A 183 13.57 2.77 1.45
CA ASP A 183 14.27 2.64 2.74
C ASP A 183 13.66 1.53 3.59
N VAL A 184 14.47 0.93 4.44
CA VAL A 184 14.10 -0.26 5.25
C VAL A 184 12.91 -0.02 6.19
N THR A 185 12.64 1.22 6.58
CA THR A 185 11.53 1.57 7.47
C THR A 185 10.19 1.75 6.74
N HIS A 186 10.22 1.78 5.41
CA HIS A 186 9.05 2.03 4.56
C HIS A 186 8.81 0.95 3.49
N LEU A 187 9.36 -0.26 3.69
CA LEU A 187 9.22 -1.36 2.74
C LEU A 187 7.78 -1.87 2.65
N GLY A 188 7.11 -1.55 1.56
CA GLY A 188 5.73 -1.93 1.29
C GLY A 188 5.56 -3.35 0.71
N ILE A 189 6.29 -4.34 1.21
CA ILE A 189 6.32 -5.70 0.64
C ILE A 189 5.78 -6.78 1.57
N TYR A 190 5.42 -6.43 2.83
CA TYR A 190 4.96 -7.37 3.86
C TYR A 190 3.45 -7.33 4.09
N ASP A 191 2.74 -6.41 3.47
CA ASP A 191 1.32 -6.18 3.68
C ASP A 191 0.43 -7.33 3.20
N ILE A 192 0.79 -7.99 2.10
CA ILE A 192 0.03 -9.12 1.56
C ILE A 192 -0.10 -10.26 2.59
N PRO A 193 0.98 -10.86 3.11
CA PRO A 193 0.86 -11.94 4.10
C PRO A 193 0.23 -11.48 5.41
N MET A 194 0.46 -10.24 5.83
CA MET A 194 -0.09 -9.71 7.07
C MET A 194 -1.61 -9.54 6.99
N MET A 195 -2.09 -8.80 6.00
CA MET A 195 -3.51 -8.41 5.93
C MET A 195 -4.39 -9.50 5.34
N SER A 196 -3.88 -10.29 4.40
CA SER A 196 -4.67 -11.33 3.74
C SER A 196 -5.05 -12.53 4.64
N ASN A 197 -4.55 -12.58 5.87
CA ASN A 197 -4.92 -13.57 6.88
C ASN A 197 -6.03 -13.09 7.84
N ILE A 198 -6.49 -11.85 7.70
CA ILE A 198 -7.57 -11.31 8.53
C ILE A 198 -8.91 -11.74 7.90
N PRO A 199 -9.76 -12.50 8.62
CA PRO A 199 -11.08 -12.87 8.11
C PRO A 199 -11.95 -11.64 7.82
N ASN A 200 -12.86 -11.76 6.87
CA ASN A 200 -13.80 -10.74 6.40
C ASN A 200 -13.18 -9.53 5.71
N LEU A 201 -11.87 -9.34 5.74
CA LEU A 201 -11.23 -8.25 5.02
C LEU A 201 -11.23 -8.53 3.52
N VAL A 202 -11.89 -7.69 2.75
CA VAL A 202 -11.72 -7.65 1.29
C VAL A 202 -10.46 -6.85 0.99
N TYR A 203 -9.48 -7.47 0.34
CA TYR A 203 -8.21 -6.81 0.03
C TYR A 203 -7.95 -6.85 -1.47
N LEU A 204 -7.95 -5.67 -2.11
CA LEU A 204 -7.93 -5.47 -3.54
C LEU A 204 -6.58 -4.91 -4.01
N ALA A 205 -6.17 -5.26 -5.24
CA ALA A 205 -4.99 -4.72 -5.89
C ALA A 205 -5.32 -4.30 -7.33
N PRO A 206 -5.57 -3.02 -7.60
CA PRO A 206 -5.81 -2.51 -8.94
C PRO A 206 -4.52 -2.51 -9.78
N THR A 207 -4.68 -2.59 -11.09
CA THR A 207 -3.60 -2.48 -12.07
C THR A 207 -3.54 -1.09 -12.69
N THR A 208 -4.71 -0.44 -12.88
CA THR A 208 -4.84 0.86 -13.55
C THR A 208 -5.51 1.88 -12.64
N LYS A 209 -5.38 3.16 -13.00
CA LYS A 209 -6.11 4.27 -12.36
C LYS A 209 -7.61 4.03 -12.36
N GLU A 210 -8.15 3.57 -13.50
CA GLU A 210 -9.57 3.36 -13.69
C GLU A 210 -10.08 2.23 -12.79
N GLU A 211 -9.31 1.14 -12.66
CA GLU A 211 -9.62 0.06 -11.72
C GLU A 211 -9.57 0.56 -10.27
N TYR A 212 -8.54 1.34 -9.92
CA TYR A 212 -8.43 1.93 -8.58
C TYR A 212 -9.64 2.79 -8.23
N LEU A 213 -10.04 3.70 -9.11
CA LEU A 213 -11.19 4.55 -8.87
C LEU A 213 -12.51 3.76 -8.79
N ALA A 214 -12.68 2.73 -9.60
CA ALA A 214 -13.85 1.86 -9.54
C ALA A 214 -13.91 1.05 -8.24
N MET A 215 -12.76 0.52 -7.77
CA MET A 215 -12.65 -0.16 -6.48
C MET A 215 -12.91 0.79 -5.30
N LEU A 216 -12.37 2.01 -5.35
CA LEU A 216 -12.57 3.02 -4.33
C LEU A 216 -14.03 3.44 -4.26
N ASP A 217 -14.67 3.69 -5.41
CA ASP A 217 -16.09 4.06 -5.47
C ASP A 217 -17.00 2.94 -4.94
N TRP A 218 -16.75 1.70 -5.36
CA TRP A 218 -17.48 0.55 -4.84
C TRP A 218 -17.28 0.40 -3.32
N SER A 219 -16.04 0.52 -2.85
CA SER A 219 -15.71 0.37 -1.43
C SER A 219 -16.41 1.43 -0.55
N VAL A 220 -16.51 2.67 -1.02
CA VAL A 220 -17.17 3.77 -0.29
C VAL A 220 -18.70 3.65 -0.31
N GLU A 221 -19.28 3.08 -1.38
CA GLU A 221 -20.74 3.01 -1.54
C GLU A 221 -21.36 1.72 -0.95
N GLN A 222 -20.60 0.63 -0.78
CA GLN A 222 -21.11 -0.59 -0.15
C GLN A 222 -21.12 -0.46 1.39
N ASN A 223 -21.89 -1.33 2.06
CA ASN A 223 -22.03 -1.36 3.52
C ASN A 223 -21.91 -2.76 4.14
N GLU A 224 -21.28 -3.69 3.42
CA GLU A 224 -21.26 -5.11 3.80
C GLU A 224 -19.89 -5.57 4.31
N HIS A 225 -18.78 -4.94 3.84
CA HIS A 225 -17.43 -5.44 4.09
C HIS A 225 -16.44 -4.34 4.44
N PRO A 226 -15.49 -4.58 5.36
CA PRO A 226 -14.26 -3.80 5.44
C PRO A 226 -13.42 -4.06 4.19
N VAL A 227 -12.96 -3.00 3.53
CA VAL A 227 -12.21 -3.08 2.27
C VAL A 227 -10.87 -2.39 2.41
N ALA A 228 -9.80 -3.05 2.00
CA ALA A 228 -8.49 -2.45 1.79
C ALA A 228 -8.15 -2.47 0.29
N ILE A 229 -7.54 -1.39 -0.20
CA ILE A 229 -7.08 -1.26 -1.59
C ILE A 229 -5.59 -0.99 -1.56
N ARG A 230 -4.80 -1.87 -2.15
CA ARG A 230 -3.34 -1.85 -2.19
C ARG A 230 -2.84 -1.09 -3.40
N ILE A 231 -2.08 -0.02 -3.20
CA ILE A 231 -1.52 0.80 -4.28
C ILE A 231 -0.03 1.07 -4.08
N PRO A 232 0.77 1.06 -5.16
CA PRO A 232 2.19 1.41 -5.11
C PRO A 232 2.40 2.93 -5.00
N CYS A 233 3.65 3.36 -4.84
CA CYS A 233 4.08 4.76 -4.86
C CYS A 233 4.82 5.08 -6.17
N CYS A 234 4.29 4.61 -7.29
CA CYS A 234 4.81 4.90 -8.62
C CYS A 234 3.72 5.54 -9.48
N GLU A 235 4.09 5.93 -10.68
CA GLU A 235 3.14 6.33 -11.70
C GLU A 235 2.15 5.19 -11.97
N PHE A 236 0.88 5.51 -12.05
CA PHE A 236 -0.14 4.54 -12.42
C PHE A 236 -0.27 4.44 -13.93
N ILE A 237 -0.68 3.28 -14.39
CA ILE A 237 -1.10 3.08 -15.77
C ILE A 237 -2.53 3.61 -15.89
N SER A 238 -2.79 4.43 -16.91
CA SER A 238 -4.14 4.86 -17.28
C SER A 238 -4.38 4.52 -18.75
N ASN A 239 -5.47 3.85 -19.05
CA ASN A 239 -5.85 3.45 -20.40
C ASN A 239 -7.18 4.10 -20.86
N GLY A 240 -7.84 4.85 -19.96
CA GLY A 240 -9.13 5.51 -20.22
C GLY A 240 -10.32 4.54 -20.35
N GLU A 241 -10.14 3.27 -20.03
CA GLU A 241 -11.21 2.27 -20.15
C GLU A 241 -12.21 2.38 -19.01
N LYS A 242 -13.49 2.33 -19.33
CA LYS A 242 -14.52 2.27 -18.30
C LYS A 242 -14.57 0.89 -17.67
N ILE A 243 -14.34 0.81 -16.38
CA ILE A 243 -14.47 -0.43 -15.63
C ILE A 243 -15.94 -0.77 -15.43
N THR A 244 -16.31 -1.97 -15.85
CA THR A 244 -17.68 -2.51 -15.72
C THR A 244 -17.76 -3.71 -14.78
N LYS A 245 -16.63 -4.07 -14.14
CA LYS A 245 -16.55 -5.18 -13.19
C LYS A 245 -17.38 -4.89 -11.95
N ASP A 246 -18.14 -5.88 -11.53
CA ASP A 246 -18.93 -5.87 -10.30
C ASP A 246 -18.06 -6.42 -9.15
N PHE A 247 -17.52 -5.55 -8.33
CA PHE A 247 -16.65 -5.92 -7.18
C PHE A 247 -17.43 -6.53 -6.01
N SER A 248 -18.77 -6.51 -6.01
CA SER A 248 -19.57 -7.22 -5.01
C SER A 248 -19.49 -8.75 -5.18
N LYS A 249 -19.11 -9.22 -6.37
CA LYS A 249 -18.83 -10.63 -6.63
C LYS A 249 -17.41 -10.97 -6.18
N LEU A 250 -17.26 -11.15 -4.87
CA LEU A 250 -15.95 -11.35 -4.24
C LEU A 250 -15.17 -12.52 -4.85
N ASN A 251 -13.85 -12.36 -4.91
CA ASN A 251 -12.89 -13.36 -5.38
C ASN A 251 -13.07 -13.83 -6.84
N LYS A 252 -13.83 -13.08 -7.67
CA LYS A 252 -13.93 -13.37 -9.10
C LYS A 252 -12.81 -12.69 -9.86
N TYR A 253 -11.99 -13.52 -10.51
CA TYR A 253 -10.86 -13.09 -11.32
C TYR A 253 -11.32 -12.70 -12.73
N GLU A 254 -10.44 -12.06 -13.49
CA GLU A 254 -10.70 -11.68 -14.87
C GLU A 254 -9.67 -12.32 -15.80
N VAL A 255 -10.16 -12.98 -16.86
CA VAL A 255 -9.30 -13.52 -17.90
C VAL A 255 -9.12 -12.45 -18.97
N GLY A 256 -7.98 -11.75 -18.93
CA GLY A 256 -7.64 -10.74 -19.93
C GLY A 256 -7.15 -11.32 -21.26
N GLN A 257 -6.61 -12.56 -21.24
CA GLN A 257 -6.25 -13.32 -22.41
C GLN A 257 -6.52 -14.80 -22.19
N GLN A 258 -7.25 -15.42 -23.10
CA GLN A 258 -7.47 -16.87 -23.10
C GLN A 258 -6.41 -17.58 -23.94
N GLY A 259 -5.86 -18.65 -23.40
CA GLY A 259 -4.87 -19.51 -24.06
C GLY A 259 -4.86 -20.93 -23.48
N SER A 260 -3.73 -21.62 -23.58
CA SER A 260 -3.53 -22.98 -23.08
C SER A 260 -2.11 -23.18 -22.54
N ASP A 261 -1.82 -24.37 -22.04
CA ASP A 261 -0.54 -24.85 -21.52
C ASP A 261 -0.04 -24.10 -20.28
N VAL A 262 0.10 -22.78 -20.32
CA VAL A 262 0.55 -21.94 -19.20
C VAL A 262 -0.46 -20.85 -18.91
N ALA A 263 -0.81 -20.66 -17.64
CA ALA A 263 -1.59 -19.52 -17.16
C ALA A 263 -0.73 -18.60 -16.28
N PHE A 264 -0.68 -17.34 -16.63
CA PHE A 264 -0.02 -16.29 -15.85
C PHE A 264 -1.07 -15.53 -15.03
N ILE A 265 -0.88 -15.47 -13.72
CA ILE A 265 -1.74 -14.72 -12.79
C ILE A 265 -0.90 -13.59 -12.19
N GLY A 266 -1.12 -12.37 -12.66
CA GLY A 266 -0.37 -11.18 -12.21
C GLY A 266 -1.19 -10.33 -11.25
N LEU A 267 -0.70 -10.13 -10.02
CA LEU A 267 -1.38 -9.37 -8.99
C LEU A 267 -1.05 -7.87 -9.10
N GLY A 268 -2.08 -7.04 -9.23
CA GLY A 268 -1.96 -5.58 -9.16
C GLY A 268 -0.90 -5.02 -10.13
N SER A 269 0.12 -4.34 -9.62
CA SER A 269 1.20 -3.73 -10.41
C SER A 269 2.02 -4.74 -11.23
N PHE A 270 1.90 -6.06 -10.95
CA PHE A 270 2.59 -7.12 -11.70
C PHE A 270 1.74 -7.79 -12.78
N TYR A 271 0.50 -7.36 -12.96
CA TYR A 271 -0.31 -7.80 -14.10
C TYR A 271 0.29 -7.41 -15.48
N PRO A 272 0.85 -6.20 -15.67
CA PRO A 272 1.58 -5.88 -16.89
C PRO A 272 2.77 -6.81 -17.16
N LEU A 273 3.56 -7.15 -16.13
CA LEU A 273 4.66 -8.10 -16.25
C LEU A 273 4.16 -9.50 -16.67
N ALA A 274 3.01 -9.93 -16.14
CA ALA A 274 2.37 -11.19 -16.56
C ALA A 274 2.01 -11.18 -18.05
N LYS A 275 1.48 -10.06 -18.56
CA LYS A 275 1.18 -9.88 -20.00
C LYS A 275 2.45 -9.93 -20.86
N GLU A 276 3.51 -9.27 -20.43
CA GLU A 276 4.79 -9.28 -21.16
C GLU A 276 5.44 -10.67 -21.17
N ALA A 277 5.43 -11.38 -20.04
CA ALA A 277 5.95 -12.74 -19.95
C ALA A 277 5.14 -13.71 -20.81
N ALA A 278 3.80 -13.60 -20.80
CA ALA A 278 2.92 -14.40 -21.64
C ALA A 278 3.16 -14.15 -23.15
N LYS A 279 3.39 -12.90 -23.56
CA LYS A 279 3.74 -12.55 -24.93
C LYS A 279 5.07 -13.15 -25.33
N LEU A 280 6.11 -13.06 -24.51
CA LEU A 280 7.41 -13.65 -24.77
C LEU A 280 7.35 -15.18 -24.83
N TYR A 281 6.51 -15.81 -23.98
CA TYR A 281 6.25 -17.24 -24.03
C TYR A 281 5.61 -17.65 -25.37
N GLU A 282 4.60 -16.91 -25.83
CA GLU A 282 3.95 -17.13 -27.13
C GLU A 282 4.94 -16.97 -28.29
N GLU A 283 5.80 -15.95 -28.26
CA GLU A 283 6.84 -15.73 -29.28
C GLU A 283 7.84 -16.91 -29.36
N LYS A 284 8.21 -17.49 -28.20
CA LYS A 284 9.17 -18.61 -28.15
C LYS A 284 8.53 -19.97 -28.47
N THR A 285 7.24 -20.18 -28.19
CA THR A 285 6.59 -21.50 -28.29
C THR A 285 5.56 -21.62 -29.42
N GLY A 286 5.05 -20.50 -29.91
CA GLY A 286 3.89 -20.47 -30.81
C GLY A 286 2.56 -20.74 -30.09
N THR A 287 2.56 -20.95 -28.77
CA THR A 287 1.36 -21.25 -27.97
C THR A 287 0.94 -20.04 -27.15
N LYS A 288 -0.32 -19.62 -27.36
CA LYS A 288 -0.90 -18.52 -26.60
C LYS A 288 -1.18 -18.92 -25.16
N ALA A 289 -0.62 -18.20 -24.20
CA ALA A 289 -0.85 -18.43 -22.77
C ALA A 289 -2.12 -17.75 -22.28
N THR A 290 -2.69 -18.24 -21.19
CA THR A 290 -3.78 -17.55 -20.47
C THR A 290 -3.17 -16.46 -19.57
N VAL A 291 -3.80 -15.26 -19.50
CA VAL A 291 -3.40 -14.18 -18.61
C VAL A 291 -4.58 -13.73 -17.76
N ILE A 292 -4.40 -13.71 -16.45
CA ILE A 292 -5.46 -13.52 -15.47
C ILE A 292 -5.09 -12.35 -14.54
N ASN A 293 -6.05 -11.43 -14.34
CA ASN A 293 -6.01 -10.41 -13.31
C ASN A 293 -6.86 -10.87 -12.12
N PRO A 294 -6.28 -11.17 -10.97
CA PRO A 294 -7.03 -11.70 -9.82
C PRO A 294 -7.80 -10.62 -9.06
N TYR A 295 -7.35 -9.37 -9.04
CA TYR A 295 -7.87 -8.24 -8.25
C TYR A 295 -7.87 -8.48 -6.73
N TYR A 296 -8.27 -9.65 -6.27
CA TYR A 296 -8.45 -10.02 -4.85
C TYR A 296 -7.23 -10.77 -4.33
N ILE A 297 -6.72 -10.33 -3.18
CA ILE A 297 -5.52 -10.92 -2.56
C ILE A 297 -5.87 -12.11 -1.65
N PRO A 298 -6.91 -12.03 -0.76
CA PRO A 298 -7.14 -13.09 0.21
C PRO A 298 -7.77 -14.35 -0.36
N GLY A 299 -8.67 -14.20 -1.31
CA GLY A 299 -9.49 -15.30 -1.84
C GLY A 299 -9.02 -15.82 -3.19
N VAL A 300 -9.55 -16.96 -3.58
CA VAL A 300 -9.29 -17.59 -4.87
C VAL A 300 -10.59 -17.76 -5.65
N ASP A 301 -10.53 -17.70 -6.98
CA ASP A 301 -11.64 -18.05 -7.86
C ASP A 301 -11.63 -19.55 -8.12
N ASP A 302 -12.33 -20.32 -7.24
CA ASP A 302 -12.36 -21.79 -7.32
C ASP A 302 -12.83 -22.31 -8.69
N GLU A 303 -13.78 -21.65 -9.30
CA GLU A 303 -14.35 -22.06 -10.58
C GLU A 303 -13.32 -21.88 -11.71
N LEU A 304 -12.72 -20.68 -11.81
CA LEU A 304 -11.71 -20.40 -12.80
C LEU A 304 -10.47 -21.29 -12.60
N LEU A 305 -9.92 -21.35 -11.37
CA LEU A 305 -8.73 -22.15 -11.10
C LEU A 305 -8.97 -23.66 -11.33
N THR A 306 -10.19 -24.16 -11.07
CA THR A 306 -10.55 -25.56 -11.42
C THR A 306 -10.53 -25.76 -12.92
N SER A 307 -11.02 -24.81 -13.70
CA SER A 307 -11.00 -24.90 -15.16
C SER A 307 -9.58 -24.97 -15.75
N LEU A 308 -8.61 -24.31 -15.12
CA LEU A 308 -7.22 -24.36 -15.57
C LEU A 308 -6.62 -25.77 -15.48
N LYS A 309 -7.08 -26.60 -14.53
CA LYS A 309 -6.62 -28.01 -14.40
C LYS A 309 -6.90 -28.85 -15.64
N LEU A 310 -7.80 -28.44 -16.51
CA LEU A 310 -8.20 -29.20 -17.70
C LEU A 310 -7.25 -28.97 -18.90
N ASN A 311 -6.73 -27.75 -19.04
CA ASN A 311 -6.03 -27.32 -20.26
C ASN A 311 -4.66 -26.69 -20.02
N HIS A 312 -4.18 -26.65 -18.75
CA HIS A 312 -2.91 -26.02 -18.40
C HIS A 312 -1.98 -27.04 -17.72
N LYS A 313 -0.71 -26.99 -18.07
CA LYS A 313 0.39 -27.78 -17.48
C LYS A 313 1.07 -27.04 -16.33
N ALA A 314 1.07 -25.70 -16.41
CA ALA A 314 1.66 -24.84 -15.40
C ALA A 314 0.78 -23.61 -15.13
N VAL A 315 0.82 -23.15 -13.88
CA VAL A 315 0.31 -21.84 -13.42
C VAL A 315 1.46 -21.06 -12.80
N VAL A 316 1.60 -19.83 -13.25
CA VAL A 316 2.65 -18.89 -12.84
C VAL A 316 1.99 -17.75 -12.11
N THR A 317 2.36 -17.48 -10.86
CA THR A 317 1.88 -16.33 -10.12
C THR A 317 2.96 -15.27 -10.00
N LEU A 318 2.58 -14.02 -10.07
CA LEU A 318 3.45 -12.85 -10.00
C LEU A 318 2.89 -11.89 -8.97
N GLU A 319 3.66 -11.61 -7.91
CA GLU A 319 3.30 -10.65 -6.87
C GLU A 319 4.49 -9.76 -6.48
N ASP A 320 4.22 -8.52 -6.11
CA ASP A 320 5.21 -7.54 -5.69
C ASP A 320 5.35 -7.43 -4.15
N GLY A 321 5.00 -8.51 -3.48
CA GLY A 321 5.21 -8.77 -2.06
C GLY A 321 6.17 -9.93 -1.83
N ILE A 322 6.45 -10.25 -0.57
CA ILE A 322 7.24 -11.43 -0.20
C ILE A 322 6.47 -12.70 -0.50
N LEU A 323 7.17 -13.76 -0.94
CA LEU A 323 6.55 -15.06 -1.26
C LEU A 323 5.99 -15.75 -0.03
N ASP A 324 6.69 -15.70 1.11
CA ASP A 324 6.28 -16.34 2.36
C ASP A 324 4.93 -15.81 2.85
N GLY A 325 3.90 -16.64 2.85
CA GLY A 325 2.52 -16.28 3.18
C GLY A 325 1.83 -15.41 2.12
N GLY A 326 2.43 -15.22 0.96
CA GLY A 326 1.97 -14.37 -0.13
C GLY A 326 0.76 -14.93 -0.90
N PHE A 327 0.43 -14.22 -1.96
CA PHE A 327 -0.66 -14.58 -2.87
C PHE A 327 -0.39 -15.91 -3.60
N GLY A 328 0.85 -16.08 -4.09
CA GLY A 328 1.25 -17.28 -4.83
C GLY A 328 1.13 -18.57 -4.02
N GLU A 329 1.41 -18.54 -2.71
CA GLU A 329 1.24 -19.71 -1.84
C GLU A 329 -0.23 -20.14 -1.71
N LYS A 330 -1.19 -19.21 -1.76
CA LYS A 330 -2.62 -19.55 -1.74
C LYS A 330 -3.03 -20.28 -3.02
N ILE A 331 -2.50 -19.81 -4.17
CA ILE A 331 -2.70 -20.48 -5.46
C ILE A 331 -2.04 -21.85 -5.45
N ALA A 332 -0.80 -21.97 -4.98
CA ALA A 332 -0.12 -23.26 -4.88
C ALA A 332 -0.87 -24.25 -3.99
N ARG A 333 -1.41 -23.80 -2.85
CA ARG A 333 -2.27 -24.63 -1.98
C ARG A 333 -3.52 -25.15 -2.70
N PHE A 334 -4.15 -24.33 -3.55
CA PHE A 334 -5.32 -24.75 -4.33
C PHE A 334 -4.99 -25.88 -5.32
N PHE A 335 -3.81 -25.82 -5.93
CA PHE A 335 -3.36 -26.83 -6.90
C PHE A 335 -2.64 -28.03 -6.30
N GLY A 336 -2.36 -28.06 -4.99
CA GLY A 336 -1.45 -29.01 -4.32
C GLY A 336 -1.67 -30.49 -4.62
N ASN A 337 -2.89 -30.92 -4.95
CA ASN A 337 -3.20 -32.30 -5.32
C ASN A 337 -3.48 -32.46 -6.84
N SER A 338 -2.94 -31.59 -7.68
CA SER A 338 -3.12 -31.65 -9.13
C SER A 338 -1.79 -31.95 -9.84
N ASN A 339 -1.88 -32.29 -11.12
CA ASN A 339 -0.69 -32.46 -11.98
C ASN A 339 -0.18 -31.13 -12.57
N VAL A 340 -0.84 -30.01 -12.27
CA VAL A 340 -0.42 -28.69 -12.72
C VAL A 340 0.78 -28.23 -11.91
N LYS A 341 1.87 -27.89 -12.59
CA LYS A 341 3.06 -27.33 -11.95
C LYS A 341 2.81 -25.88 -11.56
N ILE A 342 3.25 -25.46 -10.36
CA ILE A 342 3.08 -24.09 -9.88
C ILE A 342 4.44 -23.44 -9.74
N LEU A 343 4.59 -22.25 -10.32
CA LEU A 343 5.73 -21.36 -10.08
C LEU A 343 5.24 -20.06 -9.48
N ASN A 344 5.78 -19.73 -8.33
CA ASN A 344 5.46 -18.48 -7.65
C ASN A 344 6.66 -17.55 -7.77
N PHE A 345 6.43 -16.35 -8.30
CA PHE A 345 7.39 -15.27 -8.42
C PHE A 345 6.97 -14.11 -7.52
N GLY A 346 7.88 -13.71 -6.67
CA GLY A 346 7.72 -12.62 -5.71
C GLY A 346 9.06 -12.34 -5.03
N LEU A 347 9.06 -11.53 -3.99
CA LEU A 347 10.27 -11.10 -3.32
C LEU A 347 10.69 -12.09 -2.22
N LYS A 348 11.98 -12.12 -1.92
CA LYS A 348 12.53 -12.82 -0.74
C LYS A 348 12.07 -12.13 0.54
N LYS A 349 11.91 -12.92 1.61
CA LYS A 349 11.61 -12.41 2.95
C LYS A 349 12.88 -11.88 3.62
N GLU A 350 13.25 -10.66 3.27
CA GLU A 350 14.43 -9.99 3.81
C GLU A 350 14.20 -8.48 3.92
N PHE A 351 14.91 -7.83 4.84
CA PHE A 351 14.93 -6.37 4.93
C PHE A 351 15.92 -5.82 3.91
N ILE A 352 15.43 -5.09 2.92
CA ILE A 352 16.23 -4.40 1.92
C ILE A 352 16.24 -2.90 2.22
N ASP A 353 17.33 -2.21 1.90
CA ASP A 353 17.49 -0.78 2.17
C ASP A 353 18.13 -0.08 0.98
N ARG A 354 17.60 1.09 0.61
CA ARG A 354 18.14 1.99 -0.44
C ARG A 354 18.42 1.27 -1.76
N TYR A 355 17.50 0.45 -2.17
CA TYR A 355 17.60 -0.38 -3.36
C TYR A 355 17.15 0.34 -4.63
N ASN A 356 17.59 -0.18 -5.77
CA ASN A 356 17.01 0.12 -7.07
C ASN A 356 15.96 -0.97 -7.39
N PRO A 357 14.70 -0.62 -7.68
CA PRO A 357 13.67 -1.62 -8.00
C PRO A 357 14.05 -2.58 -9.13
N ALA A 358 14.72 -2.11 -10.18
CA ALA A 358 15.12 -2.97 -11.30
C ALA A 358 16.14 -4.04 -10.89
N ASP A 359 17.06 -3.73 -9.98
CA ASP A 359 18.03 -4.70 -9.47
C ASP A 359 17.33 -5.75 -8.62
N ILE A 360 16.43 -5.33 -7.72
CA ILE A 360 15.65 -6.26 -6.88
C ILE A 360 14.76 -7.17 -7.73
N LEU A 361 14.11 -6.67 -8.75
CA LEU A 361 13.33 -7.49 -9.67
C LEU A 361 14.20 -8.56 -10.33
N LYS A 362 15.38 -8.19 -10.82
CA LYS A 362 16.32 -9.11 -11.46
C LYS A 362 16.86 -10.16 -10.48
N GLU A 363 17.20 -9.78 -9.25
CA GLU A 363 17.69 -10.69 -8.21
C GLU A 363 16.63 -11.70 -7.74
N ASN A 364 15.35 -11.36 -7.91
CA ASN A 364 14.23 -12.22 -7.56
C ASN A 364 13.58 -12.92 -8.78
N HIS A 365 14.26 -12.97 -9.92
CA HIS A 365 13.76 -13.57 -11.16
C HIS A 365 12.42 -12.97 -11.66
N LEU A 366 12.22 -11.69 -11.41
CA LEU A 366 11.02 -10.93 -11.77
C LEU A 366 11.22 -10.10 -13.06
N THR A 367 11.96 -10.64 -14.03
CA THR A 367 11.98 -10.14 -15.41
C THR A 367 11.26 -11.13 -16.32
N LYS A 368 10.65 -10.65 -17.40
CA LYS A 368 9.90 -11.53 -18.32
C LYS A 368 10.78 -12.63 -18.92
N GLU A 369 12.05 -12.34 -19.16
CA GLU A 369 13.04 -13.30 -19.68
C GLU A 369 13.29 -14.41 -18.67
N GLN A 370 13.62 -14.08 -17.43
CA GLN A 370 13.87 -15.04 -16.35
C GLN A 370 12.64 -15.89 -16.05
N ILE A 371 11.45 -15.28 -15.98
CA ILE A 371 10.19 -15.99 -15.76
C ILE A 371 9.97 -17.04 -16.84
N VAL A 372 10.15 -16.68 -18.12
CA VAL A 372 9.95 -17.61 -19.24
C VAL A 372 11.02 -18.70 -19.27
N ASP A 373 12.29 -18.37 -18.96
CA ASP A 373 13.37 -19.34 -18.89
C ASP A 373 13.15 -20.35 -17.73
N ASP A 374 12.67 -19.89 -16.57
CA ASP A 374 12.29 -20.76 -15.44
C ASP A 374 11.12 -21.70 -15.78
N ILE A 375 10.15 -21.24 -16.60
CA ILE A 375 9.08 -22.12 -17.12
C ILE A 375 9.66 -23.22 -18.01
N PHE A 376 10.60 -22.91 -18.88
CA PHE A 376 11.25 -23.94 -19.73
C PHE A 376 12.10 -24.92 -18.93
N ALA A 377 12.65 -24.52 -17.79
CA ALA A 377 13.40 -25.41 -16.90
C ALA A 377 12.52 -26.45 -16.18
N LEU A 378 11.20 -26.34 -16.23
CA LEU A 378 10.27 -27.33 -15.68
C LEU A 378 10.16 -28.63 -16.49
N ASN A 379 10.66 -28.66 -17.70
CA ASN A 379 10.52 -29.80 -18.63
C ASN A 379 11.64 -30.83 -18.45
#